data_685122bd2b230a60d5bbb5471d2e6d78
#
_entry.id   685122bd2b230a60d5bbb5471d2e6d78
#
_cell.length_a   1.000
_cell.length_b   1.000
_cell.length_c   1.000
_cell.angle_alpha   90.00
_cell.angle_beta   90.00
_cell.angle_gamma   90.00
#
_symmetry.space_group_name_H-M   'P 1'
#
loop_
_entity.id
_entity.type
_entity.pdbx_description
1 polymer ?
#
loop_
_entity_poly.entity_id
_entity_poly.type
_entity_poly.pdbx_seq_one_letter_code
_entity_poly.pdbx_strand_id
1 'polypeptide(L)'
;MRIPFILFSLAFCMLRFSSCKEAATVDLSSSSGISAALSKDSNNTDALYARAKLLISHNSPDSALHDMKRLISIDSSKSNYFITLADVYLMTNQTRYTRQALERAIKLDVSNKDAHMKLAELFLYVEMRQEAINEINEVLKIDKSNPKAYYLKGVIYKESGDTSLAVSSFMTTIEQDPKNVLAFEQIGLIYADARNPRAVDYYQSALRLDPKNSLTRYNLGMFYQETGQLDKAMETYEELVSIDKAFANAYYNMGFIHVEYKSDPTSALPFFEKAAIVNGNYPAAVYMQGVCKEKKGDKEGAISEYRKTLSINARFEDARSGLSRLGAKP
;
A
#
# COMPACT_ATOMS: atom_id res chain seq x y z
N MET A 1 92.08 -31.66 -23.82
CA MET A 1 92.05 -31.10 -22.47
C MET A 1 90.81 -31.62 -21.79
N ARG A 2 90.96 -32.24 -20.67
CA ARG A 2 89.98 -33.13 -20.01
C ARG A 2 88.95 -32.33 -19.25
N ILE A 3 87.67 -32.72 -19.37
CA ILE A 3 86.50 -32.23 -18.56
C ILE A 3 86.19 -33.33 -17.53
N PRO A 4 86.08 -33.00 -16.25
CA PRO A 4 85.56 -34.03 -15.28
C PRO A 4 84.06 -33.87 -15.12
N PHE A 5 83.45 -35.04 -15.12
CA PHE A 5 82.00 -35.24 -14.75
C PHE A 5 81.84 -35.02 -13.24
N ILE A 6 80.83 -34.25 -12.86
CA ILE A 6 80.36 -34.20 -11.49
C ILE A 6 78.91 -34.67 -11.49
N LEU A 7 78.69 -35.84 -10.85
CA LEU A 7 77.38 -36.35 -10.50
C LEU A 7 76.70 -35.45 -9.47
N PHE A 8 75.51 -35.00 -9.74
CA PHE A 8 74.63 -34.38 -8.77
C PHE A 8 73.45 -35.31 -8.46
N SER A 9 73.42 -35.72 -7.21
CA SER A 9 72.39 -36.56 -6.57
C SER A 9 71.04 -35.82 -6.58
N LEU A 10 70.00 -36.40 -7.17
CA LEU A 10 68.61 -35.95 -7.06
C LEU A 10 68.07 -36.32 -5.65
N ALA A 11 67.94 -35.32 -4.78
CA ALA A 11 67.14 -35.39 -3.60
C ALA A 11 65.71 -35.13 -3.99
N PHE A 12 64.84 -36.18 -3.92
CA PHE A 12 63.40 -36.13 -4.16
C PHE A 12 62.73 -35.46 -2.96
N CYS A 13 62.46 -34.16 -3.05
CA CYS A 13 61.73 -33.43 -2.04
C CYS A 13 60.23 -33.67 -2.28
N MET A 14 59.61 -34.56 -1.52
CA MET A 14 58.14 -34.72 -1.48
C MET A 14 57.52 -33.48 -0.88
N LEU A 15 57.08 -32.57 -1.75
CA LEU A 15 56.14 -31.52 -1.38
C LEU A 15 54.79 -32.12 -1.04
N ARG A 16 54.49 -32.22 0.27
CA ARG A 16 53.13 -32.45 0.75
C ARG A 16 52.28 -31.27 0.36
N PHE A 17 51.46 -31.39 -0.68
CA PHE A 17 50.35 -30.49 -0.91
C PHE A 17 49.38 -30.64 0.24
N SER A 18 49.44 -29.73 1.19
CA SER A 18 48.38 -29.53 2.16
C SER A 18 47.17 -28.97 1.38
N SER A 19 46.23 -29.83 1.05
CA SER A 19 44.93 -29.41 0.50
C SER A 19 44.26 -28.60 1.56
N CYS A 20 44.34 -27.28 1.44
CA CYS A 20 43.36 -26.41 2.06
C CYS A 20 42.01 -26.78 1.46
N LYS A 21 41.21 -27.55 2.19
CA LYS A 21 39.78 -27.64 1.92
C LYS A 21 39.26 -26.20 2.07
N GLU A 22 38.99 -25.54 0.94
CA GLU A 22 38.10 -24.37 0.96
C GLU A 22 36.85 -24.82 1.73
N ALA A 23 36.60 -24.17 2.85
CA ALA A 23 35.37 -24.35 3.58
C ALA A 23 34.25 -23.94 2.63
N ALA A 24 33.50 -24.93 2.15
CA ALA A 24 32.35 -24.66 1.31
C ALA A 24 31.48 -23.61 2.02
N THR A 25 31.32 -22.44 1.42
CA THR A 25 30.48 -21.37 1.94
C THR A 25 29.07 -21.93 2.02
N VAL A 26 28.52 -22.03 3.22
CA VAL A 26 27.16 -22.53 3.42
C VAL A 26 26.19 -21.55 2.80
N ASP A 27 25.37 -22.03 1.87
CA ASP A 27 24.35 -21.20 1.23
C ASP A 27 23.22 -20.85 2.21
N LEU A 28 23.29 -19.66 2.78
CA LEU A 28 22.28 -19.11 3.69
C LEU A 28 21.05 -18.51 2.99
N SER A 29 20.93 -18.63 1.66
CA SER A 29 19.74 -18.22 0.92
C SER A 29 18.64 -19.30 0.92
N SER A 30 18.98 -20.55 1.26
CA SER A 30 18.06 -21.67 1.30
C SER A 30 17.76 -22.14 2.73
N SER A 31 16.54 -22.61 2.95
CA SER A 31 16.12 -23.19 4.24
C SER A 31 17.00 -24.39 4.67
N SER A 32 17.43 -25.20 3.69
CA SER A 32 18.32 -26.35 3.94
C SER A 32 19.72 -25.92 4.37
N GLY A 33 20.28 -24.92 3.72
CA GLY A 33 21.59 -24.37 4.08
C GLY A 33 21.60 -23.69 5.45
N ILE A 34 20.55 -22.91 5.76
CA ILE A 34 20.35 -22.32 7.08
C ILE A 34 20.29 -23.40 8.16
N SER A 35 19.51 -24.47 7.93
CA SER A 35 19.36 -25.58 8.86
C SER A 35 20.68 -26.32 9.07
N ALA A 36 21.47 -26.57 8.01
CA ALA A 36 22.76 -27.17 8.07
C ALA A 36 23.77 -26.32 8.88
N ALA A 37 23.77 -24.99 8.68
CA ALA A 37 24.61 -24.07 9.43
C ALA A 37 24.29 -24.11 10.93
N LEU A 38 22.99 -24.03 11.29
CA LEU A 38 22.53 -24.04 12.68
C LEU A 38 22.71 -25.40 13.37
N SER A 39 22.68 -26.51 12.61
CA SER A 39 23.00 -27.85 13.14
C SER A 39 24.48 -27.99 13.49
N LYS A 40 25.35 -27.32 12.73
CA LYS A 40 26.80 -27.31 12.97
C LYS A 40 27.19 -26.36 14.11
N ASP A 41 26.59 -25.17 14.11
CA ASP A 41 26.76 -24.13 15.13
C ASP A 41 25.43 -23.44 15.40
N SER A 42 24.81 -23.80 16.49
CA SER A 42 23.51 -23.26 16.87
C SER A 42 23.57 -21.77 17.25
N ASN A 43 24.77 -21.20 17.44
CA ASN A 43 25.02 -19.80 17.73
C ASN A 43 25.52 -19.01 16.50
N ASN A 44 25.48 -19.60 15.31
CA ASN A 44 25.85 -18.92 14.08
C ASN A 44 24.91 -17.73 13.83
N THR A 45 25.45 -16.53 14.04
CA THR A 45 24.68 -15.28 13.97
C THR A 45 24.11 -15.00 12.57
N ASP A 46 24.87 -15.32 11.51
CA ASP A 46 24.43 -15.10 10.14
C ASP A 46 23.29 -16.05 9.77
N ALA A 47 23.35 -17.31 10.23
CA ALA A 47 22.30 -18.29 10.00
C ALA A 47 21.03 -17.96 10.82
N LEU A 48 21.17 -17.51 12.09
CA LEU A 48 20.04 -17.03 12.89
C LEU A 48 19.36 -15.83 12.23
N TYR A 49 20.14 -14.88 11.72
CA TYR A 49 19.62 -13.70 11.03
C TYR A 49 18.89 -14.07 9.72
N ALA A 50 19.51 -14.95 8.91
CA ALA A 50 18.90 -15.45 7.69
C ALA A 50 17.58 -16.21 7.98
N ARG A 51 17.55 -17.05 9.05
CA ARG A 51 16.33 -17.76 9.45
C ARG A 51 15.24 -16.80 9.93
N ALA A 52 15.58 -15.81 10.73
CA ALA A 52 14.62 -14.81 11.18
C ALA A 52 13.97 -14.08 10.01
N LYS A 53 14.75 -13.64 9.01
CA LYS A 53 14.20 -13.02 7.78
C LYS A 53 13.29 -13.96 6.98
N LEU A 54 13.64 -15.24 6.88
CA LEU A 54 12.81 -16.24 6.23
C LEU A 54 11.49 -16.45 6.99
N LEU A 55 11.56 -16.52 8.33
CA LEU A 55 10.37 -16.68 9.19
C LEU A 55 9.44 -15.46 9.09
N ILE A 56 9.99 -14.25 8.98
CA ILE A 56 9.22 -13.02 8.71
C ILE A 56 8.47 -13.15 7.38
N SER A 57 9.15 -13.58 6.31
CA SER A 57 8.52 -13.74 4.99
C SER A 57 7.43 -14.82 4.97
N HIS A 58 7.51 -15.81 5.87
CA HIS A 58 6.49 -16.84 6.06
C HIS A 58 5.46 -16.51 7.15
N ASN A 59 5.39 -15.26 7.58
CA ASN A 59 4.44 -14.78 8.60
C ASN A 59 4.49 -15.59 9.92
N SER A 60 5.71 -15.91 10.37
CA SER A 60 5.98 -16.66 11.60
C SER A 60 6.72 -15.80 12.64
N PRO A 61 6.08 -14.75 13.20
CA PRO A 61 6.75 -13.74 14.02
C PRO A 61 7.29 -14.28 15.35
N ASP A 62 6.62 -15.24 16.01
CA ASP A 62 7.08 -15.77 17.29
C ASP A 62 8.41 -16.51 17.17
N SER A 63 8.56 -17.33 16.12
CA SER A 63 9.81 -18.03 15.83
C SER A 63 10.91 -17.05 15.41
N ALA A 64 10.57 -16.03 14.60
CA ALA A 64 11.51 -14.98 14.23
C ALA A 64 11.97 -14.18 15.46
N LEU A 65 11.06 -13.88 16.40
CA LEU A 65 11.39 -13.19 17.65
C LEU A 65 12.35 -14.00 18.52
N HIS A 66 12.14 -15.32 18.60
CA HIS A 66 13.04 -16.21 19.32
C HIS A 66 14.46 -16.15 18.75
N ASP A 67 14.58 -16.26 17.43
CA ASP A 67 15.88 -16.20 16.75
C ASP A 67 16.55 -14.84 16.90
N MET A 68 15.81 -13.76 16.75
CA MET A 68 16.33 -12.39 16.90
C MET A 68 16.80 -12.10 18.33
N LYS A 69 16.07 -12.55 19.35
CA LYS A 69 16.49 -12.39 20.76
C LYS A 69 17.78 -13.19 21.02
N ARG A 70 17.88 -14.41 20.52
CA ARG A 70 19.09 -15.22 20.63
C ARG A 70 20.27 -14.55 19.91
N LEU A 71 20.07 -14.12 18.67
CA LEU A 71 21.06 -13.41 17.87
C LEU A 71 21.61 -12.19 18.61
N ILE A 72 20.72 -11.31 19.13
CA ILE A 72 21.11 -10.09 19.83
C ILE A 72 21.80 -10.39 21.16
N SER A 73 21.49 -11.50 21.82
CA SER A 73 22.23 -11.93 23.01
C SER A 73 23.67 -12.33 22.71
N ILE A 74 24.00 -12.76 21.49
CA ILE A 74 25.33 -13.12 21.03
C ILE A 74 26.06 -11.90 20.46
N ASP A 75 25.41 -11.14 19.60
CA ASP A 75 25.95 -9.93 18.97
C ASP A 75 24.87 -8.83 18.92
N SER A 76 25.07 -7.78 19.70
CA SER A 76 24.20 -6.60 19.76
C SER A 76 24.80 -5.36 19.09
N SER A 77 25.82 -5.53 18.25
CA SER A 77 26.58 -4.41 17.67
C SER A 77 26.01 -3.89 16.35
N LYS A 78 25.17 -4.66 15.65
CA LYS A 78 24.73 -4.33 14.30
C LYS A 78 23.34 -3.68 14.27
N SER A 79 23.25 -2.46 13.73
CA SER A 79 22.00 -1.70 13.55
C SER A 79 20.89 -2.52 12.85
N ASN A 80 21.24 -3.24 11.78
CA ASN A 80 20.28 -4.03 10.98
C ASN A 80 19.58 -5.15 11.79
N TYR A 81 20.22 -5.67 12.84
CA TYR A 81 19.58 -6.66 13.70
C TYR A 81 18.39 -6.07 14.46
N PHE A 82 18.55 -4.84 14.93
CA PHE A 82 17.49 -4.12 15.62
C PHE A 82 16.39 -3.63 14.69
N ILE A 83 16.70 -3.30 13.44
CA ILE A 83 15.68 -3.01 12.41
C ILE A 83 14.81 -4.25 12.17
N THR A 84 15.45 -5.42 11.99
CA THR A 84 14.70 -6.68 11.78
C THR A 84 13.91 -7.07 13.03
N LEU A 85 14.45 -6.85 14.24
CA LEU A 85 13.70 -7.05 15.48
C LEU A 85 12.47 -6.13 15.56
N ALA A 86 12.60 -4.88 15.11
CA ALA A 86 11.49 -3.94 15.04
C ALA A 86 10.39 -4.42 14.08
N ASP A 87 10.77 -4.98 12.92
CA ASP A 87 9.81 -5.57 11.98
C ASP A 87 9.01 -6.71 12.65
N VAL A 88 9.69 -7.58 13.40
CA VAL A 88 9.02 -8.66 14.14
C VAL A 88 8.05 -8.12 15.21
N TYR A 89 8.46 -7.11 15.97
CA TYR A 89 7.58 -6.49 16.96
C TYR A 89 6.38 -5.80 16.31
N LEU A 90 6.56 -5.18 15.14
CA LEU A 90 5.48 -4.55 14.40
C LEU A 90 4.45 -5.58 13.91
N MET A 91 4.90 -6.74 13.39
CA MET A 91 4.03 -7.84 12.98
C MET A 91 3.11 -8.34 14.11
N THR A 92 3.56 -8.21 15.35
CA THR A 92 2.79 -8.60 16.55
C THR A 92 2.12 -7.41 17.25
N ASN A 93 2.05 -6.26 16.57
CA ASN A 93 1.47 -5.01 17.07
C ASN A 93 2.08 -4.51 18.40
N GLN A 94 3.35 -4.81 18.63
CA GLN A 94 4.09 -4.40 19.83
C GLN A 94 4.81 -3.07 19.60
N THR A 95 4.06 -1.98 19.35
CA THR A 95 4.56 -0.66 18.94
C THR A 95 5.61 -0.07 19.86
N ARG A 96 5.48 -0.27 21.18
CA ARG A 96 6.48 0.17 22.16
C ARG A 96 7.85 -0.49 21.95
N TYR A 97 7.87 -1.81 21.73
CA TYR A 97 9.11 -2.55 21.51
C TYR A 97 9.67 -2.28 20.11
N THR A 98 8.81 -2.07 19.11
CA THR A 98 9.19 -1.61 17.78
C THR A 98 9.98 -0.30 17.86
N ARG A 99 9.45 0.69 18.59
CA ARG A 99 10.12 1.98 18.83
C ARG A 99 11.48 1.80 19.49
N GLN A 100 11.54 1.05 20.59
CA GLN A 100 12.80 0.83 21.32
C GLN A 100 13.87 0.16 20.45
N ALA A 101 13.47 -0.80 19.61
CA ALA A 101 14.39 -1.47 18.69
C ALA A 101 14.91 -0.50 17.62
N LEU A 102 14.04 0.33 17.01
CA LEU A 102 14.46 1.34 16.02
C LEU A 102 15.35 2.41 16.63
N GLU A 103 15.04 2.93 17.83
CA GLU A 103 15.89 3.87 18.56
C GLU A 103 17.27 3.25 18.87
N ARG A 104 17.32 1.96 19.18
CA ARG A 104 18.59 1.24 19.36
C ARG A 104 19.37 1.11 18.05
N ALA A 105 18.68 0.82 16.95
CA ALA A 105 19.29 0.77 15.61
C ALA A 105 19.94 2.11 15.24
N ILE A 106 19.24 3.21 15.45
CA ILE A 106 19.72 4.59 15.22
C ILE A 106 20.91 4.91 16.13
N LYS A 107 20.87 4.50 17.40
CA LYS A 107 21.99 4.71 18.31
C LYS A 107 23.27 3.99 17.89
N LEU A 108 23.14 2.84 17.21
CA LEU A 108 24.27 2.07 16.67
C LEU A 108 24.78 2.65 15.35
N ASP A 109 23.90 3.23 14.56
CA ASP A 109 24.23 3.86 13.28
C ASP A 109 23.28 5.05 13.05
N VAL A 110 23.75 6.25 13.40
CA VAL A 110 22.99 7.51 13.30
C VAL A 110 22.70 7.92 11.85
N SER A 111 23.39 7.32 10.89
CA SER A 111 23.18 7.55 9.47
C SER A 111 22.32 6.46 8.79
N ASN A 112 21.72 5.58 9.58
CA ASN A 112 20.87 4.51 9.05
C ASN A 112 19.50 5.06 8.64
N LYS A 113 19.38 5.44 7.37
CA LYS A 113 18.15 6.01 6.85
C LYS A 113 16.94 5.07 6.93
N ASP A 114 17.16 3.74 6.86
CA ASP A 114 16.07 2.77 6.97
C ASP A 114 15.48 2.73 8.39
N ALA A 115 16.34 2.86 9.42
CA ALA A 115 15.89 2.92 10.80
C ALA A 115 15.09 4.21 11.07
N HIS A 116 15.57 5.37 10.61
CA HIS A 116 14.84 6.64 10.69
C HIS A 116 13.52 6.59 9.93
N MET A 117 13.51 6.03 8.71
CA MET A 117 12.29 5.90 7.90
C MET A 117 11.24 5.03 8.58
N LYS A 118 11.64 3.86 9.09
CA LYS A 118 10.72 2.97 9.82
C LYS A 118 10.22 3.59 11.13
N LEU A 119 11.05 4.37 11.80
CA LEU A 119 10.61 5.09 13.01
C LEU A 119 9.61 6.20 12.65
N ALA A 120 9.81 6.90 11.55
CA ALA A 120 8.84 7.86 11.04
C ALA A 120 7.49 7.20 10.69
N GLU A 121 7.52 6.05 10.00
CA GLU A 121 6.32 5.27 9.69
C GLU A 121 5.59 4.79 10.95
N LEU A 122 6.33 4.34 11.96
CA LEU A 122 5.77 3.98 13.26
C LEU A 122 5.10 5.18 13.94
N PHE A 123 5.76 6.35 13.95
CA PHE A 123 5.19 7.57 14.53
C PHE A 123 3.92 8.01 13.80
N LEU A 124 3.85 7.85 12.48
CA LEU A 124 2.62 8.06 11.72
C LEU A 124 1.51 7.09 12.15
N TYR A 125 1.84 5.81 12.25
CA TYR A 125 0.88 4.79 12.68
C TYR A 125 0.27 5.06 14.07
N VAL A 126 1.05 5.66 14.96
CA VAL A 126 0.58 6.05 16.33
C VAL A 126 0.21 7.54 16.42
N GLU A 127 -0.01 8.20 15.30
CA GLU A 127 -0.45 9.61 15.17
C GLU A 127 0.49 10.67 15.80
N MET A 128 1.76 10.34 15.99
CA MET A 128 2.81 11.24 16.48
C MET A 128 3.44 11.99 15.31
N ARG A 129 2.68 12.93 14.71
CA ARG A 129 3.03 13.57 13.42
C ARG A 129 4.31 14.40 13.47
N GLN A 130 4.54 15.13 14.58
CA GLN A 130 5.74 15.96 14.72
C GLN A 130 7.00 15.13 14.83
N GLU A 131 6.96 14.03 15.58
CA GLU A 131 8.06 13.08 15.71
C GLU A 131 8.35 12.41 14.36
N ALA A 132 7.30 12.05 13.61
CA ALA A 132 7.46 11.51 12.25
C ALA A 132 8.18 12.51 11.33
N ILE A 133 7.81 13.80 11.35
CA ILE A 133 8.48 14.85 10.56
C ILE A 133 9.95 14.96 10.97
N ASN A 134 10.26 14.87 12.25
CA ASN A 134 11.63 14.96 12.73
C ASN A 134 12.49 13.82 12.15
N GLU A 135 11.98 12.58 12.20
CA GLU A 135 12.69 11.42 11.65
C GLU A 135 12.81 11.49 10.11
N ILE A 136 11.77 11.96 9.41
CA ILE A 136 11.83 12.21 7.97
C ILE A 136 12.90 13.25 7.64
N ASN A 137 13.04 14.30 8.44
CA ASN A 137 14.08 15.31 8.24
C ASN A 137 15.48 14.73 8.44
N GLU A 138 15.68 13.77 9.38
CA GLU A 138 16.96 13.06 9.49
C GLU A 138 17.25 12.22 8.23
N VAL A 139 16.23 11.50 7.67
CA VAL A 139 16.38 10.83 6.38
C VAL A 139 16.81 11.79 5.29
N LEU A 140 16.18 12.98 5.20
CA LEU A 140 16.50 13.98 4.18
C LEU A 140 17.85 14.67 4.37
N LYS A 141 18.42 14.69 5.58
CA LYS A 141 19.83 15.12 5.80
C LYS A 141 20.80 14.12 5.21
N ILE A 142 20.49 12.82 5.31
CA ILE A 142 21.35 11.73 4.79
C ILE A 142 21.17 11.59 3.28
N ASP A 143 19.92 11.62 2.80
CA ASP A 143 19.52 11.41 1.40
C ASP A 143 18.51 12.48 0.98
N LYS A 144 19.04 13.59 0.45
CA LYS A 144 18.24 14.76 0.07
C LYS A 144 17.26 14.50 -1.08
N SER A 145 17.45 13.43 -1.83
CA SER A 145 16.62 13.07 -2.98
C SER A 145 15.64 11.94 -2.70
N ASN A 146 15.43 11.58 -1.44
CA ASN A 146 14.59 10.43 -1.08
C ASN A 146 13.10 10.68 -1.37
N PRO A 147 12.51 10.09 -2.42
CA PRO A 147 11.13 10.36 -2.80
C PRO A 147 10.13 9.87 -1.77
N LYS A 148 10.43 8.75 -1.07
CA LYS A 148 9.57 8.20 -0.03
C LYS A 148 9.47 9.15 1.16
N ALA A 149 10.56 9.81 1.53
CA ALA A 149 10.58 10.79 2.62
C ALA A 149 9.71 12.00 2.28
N TYR A 150 9.81 12.54 1.07
CA TYR A 150 8.94 13.63 0.62
C TYR A 150 7.48 13.20 0.52
N TYR A 151 7.21 11.99 0.05
CA TYR A 151 5.84 11.46 -0.01
C TYR A 151 5.19 11.39 1.38
N LEU A 152 5.88 10.81 2.36
CA LEU A 152 5.38 10.73 3.74
C LEU A 152 5.18 12.12 4.36
N LYS A 153 6.10 13.05 4.08
CA LYS A 153 5.94 14.45 4.50
C LYS A 153 4.69 15.10 3.91
N GLY A 154 4.43 14.82 2.63
CA GLY A 154 3.20 15.25 1.96
C GLY A 154 1.93 14.67 2.60
N VAL A 155 1.96 13.39 2.97
CA VAL A 155 0.84 12.74 3.69
C VAL A 155 0.59 13.42 5.03
N ILE A 156 1.63 13.66 5.82
CA ILE A 156 1.50 14.33 7.13
C ILE A 156 0.88 15.73 6.98
N TYR A 157 1.37 16.53 6.05
CA TYR A 157 0.84 17.87 5.83
C TYR A 157 -0.61 17.85 5.33
N LYS A 158 -0.96 16.89 4.46
CA LYS A 158 -2.35 16.71 4.02
C LYS A 158 -3.27 16.40 5.19
N GLU A 159 -2.90 15.45 6.06
CA GLU A 159 -3.68 15.08 7.24
C GLU A 159 -3.76 16.20 8.29
N SER A 160 -2.77 17.11 8.32
CA SER A 160 -2.76 18.29 9.17
C SER A 160 -3.54 19.46 8.59
N GLY A 161 -4.07 19.34 7.36
CA GLY A 161 -4.77 20.42 6.66
C GLY A 161 -3.87 21.41 5.93
N ASP A 162 -2.54 21.23 5.98
CA ASP A 162 -1.56 22.10 5.32
C ASP A 162 -1.42 21.76 3.83
N THR A 163 -2.48 21.97 3.07
CA THR A 163 -2.59 21.56 1.65
C THR A 163 -1.46 22.11 0.78
N SER A 164 -0.99 23.34 1.03
CA SER A 164 0.12 23.93 0.28
C SER A 164 1.43 23.19 0.48
N LEU A 165 1.76 22.84 1.73
CA LEU A 165 2.95 22.07 2.07
C LEU A 165 2.83 20.62 1.57
N ALA A 166 1.62 20.04 1.61
CA ALA A 166 1.35 18.73 1.07
C ALA A 166 1.63 18.68 -0.44
N VAL A 167 1.04 19.61 -1.21
CA VAL A 167 1.27 19.69 -2.67
C VAL A 167 2.76 19.87 -2.97
N SER A 168 3.45 20.80 -2.28
CA SER A 168 4.89 21.01 -2.46
C SER A 168 5.69 19.74 -2.22
N SER A 169 5.37 18.99 -1.17
CA SER A 169 6.07 17.74 -0.83
C SER A 169 5.81 16.65 -1.87
N PHE A 170 4.57 16.48 -2.34
CA PHE A 170 4.23 15.54 -3.40
C PHE A 170 4.84 15.94 -4.75
N MET A 171 4.93 17.22 -5.05
CA MET A 171 5.63 17.72 -6.25
C MET A 171 7.10 17.34 -6.22
N THR A 172 7.78 17.55 -5.07
CA THR A 172 9.17 17.10 -4.90
C THR A 172 9.28 15.58 -5.03
N THR A 173 8.29 14.82 -4.53
CA THR A 173 8.26 13.36 -4.76
C THR A 173 8.28 13.03 -6.25
N ILE A 174 7.45 13.70 -7.06
CA ILE A 174 7.38 13.50 -8.52
C ILE A 174 8.69 13.93 -9.21
N GLU A 175 9.31 15.01 -8.76
CA GLU A 175 10.61 15.45 -9.28
C GLU A 175 11.70 14.40 -9.07
N GLN A 176 11.71 13.73 -7.91
CA GLN A 176 12.69 12.69 -7.58
C GLN A 176 12.33 11.32 -8.15
N ASP A 177 11.03 11.01 -8.23
CA ASP A 177 10.49 9.77 -8.82
C ASP A 177 9.31 10.09 -9.75
N PRO A 178 9.55 10.36 -11.04
CA PRO A 178 8.51 10.69 -12.01
C PRO A 178 7.50 9.54 -12.27
N LYS A 179 7.75 8.34 -11.73
CA LYS A 179 6.85 7.19 -11.85
C LYS A 179 6.00 6.96 -10.60
N ASN A 180 6.05 7.84 -9.64
CA ASN A 180 5.31 7.71 -8.40
C ASN A 180 3.82 8.02 -8.61
N VAL A 181 3.05 6.99 -8.96
CA VAL A 181 1.59 7.09 -9.19
C VAL A 181 0.88 7.71 -8.00
N LEU A 182 1.24 7.29 -6.77
CA LEU A 182 0.59 7.74 -5.55
C LEU A 182 0.72 9.26 -5.34
N ALA A 183 1.88 9.85 -5.66
CA ALA A 183 2.07 11.29 -5.52
C ALA A 183 1.17 12.08 -6.49
N PHE A 184 1.03 11.62 -7.73
CA PHE A 184 0.09 12.21 -8.69
C PHE A 184 -1.36 12.12 -8.18
N GLU A 185 -1.76 10.96 -7.65
CA GLU A 185 -3.10 10.76 -7.08
C GLU A 185 -3.37 11.70 -5.91
N GLN A 186 -2.42 11.84 -4.99
CA GLN A 186 -2.61 12.70 -3.83
C GLN A 186 -2.76 14.17 -4.22
N ILE A 187 -1.99 14.67 -5.19
CA ILE A 187 -2.17 16.03 -5.70
C ILE A 187 -3.52 16.15 -6.42
N GLY A 188 -3.90 15.16 -7.22
CA GLY A 188 -5.19 15.10 -7.89
C GLY A 188 -6.35 15.22 -6.90
N LEU A 189 -6.31 14.46 -5.80
CA LEU A 189 -7.31 14.51 -4.72
C LEU A 189 -7.35 15.90 -4.07
N ILE A 190 -6.21 16.50 -3.71
CA ILE A 190 -6.16 17.83 -3.10
C ILE A 190 -6.78 18.89 -4.02
N TYR A 191 -6.48 18.83 -5.32
CA TYR A 191 -7.07 19.77 -6.27
C TYR A 191 -8.55 19.48 -6.54
N ALA A 192 -8.98 18.22 -6.51
CA ALA A 192 -10.38 17.85 -6.66
C ALA A 192 -11.22 18.36 -5.49
N ASP A 193 -10.76 18.19 -4.25
CA ASP A 193 -11.43 18.74 -3.06
C ASP A 193 -11.62 20.26 -3.13
N ALA A 194 -10.63 20.96 -3.74
CA ALA A 194 -10.70 22.39 -4.00
C ALA A 194 -11.48 22.77 -5.28
N ARG A 195 -12.09 21.80 -5.98
CA ARG A 195 -12.71 21.96 -7.31
C ARG A 195 -11.81 22.65 -8.35
N ASN A 196 -10.51 22.47 -8.19
CA ASN A 196 -9.51 23.04 -9.09
C ASN A 196 -9.35 22.15 -10.33
N PRO A 197 -9.50 22.69 -11.57
CA PRO A 197 -9.41 21.90 -12.79
C PRO A 197 -8.06 21.21 -13.02
N ARG A 198 -6.99 21.63 -12.35
CA ARG A 198 -5.69 20.91 -12.36
C ARG A 198 -5.78 19.47 -11.86
N ALA A 199 -6.84 19.11 -11.10
CA ALA A 199 -7.07 17.73 -10.68
C ALA A 199 -7.02 16.75 -11.86
N VAL A 200 -7.59 17.16 -13.02
CA VAL A 200 -7.63 16.35 -14.25
C VAL A 200 -6.23 15.99 -14.72
N ASP A 201 -5.31 16.97 -14.78
CA ASP A 201 -3.94 16.74 -15.28
C ASP A 201 -3.20 15.72 -14.42
N TYR A 202 -3.39 15.80 -13.11
CA TYR A 202 -2.74 14.88 -12.15
C TYR A 202 -3.34 13.48 -12.20
N TYR A 203 -4.67 13.34 -12.24
CA TYR A 203 -5.31 12.04 -12.42
C TYR A 203 -4.94 11.39 -13.75
N GLN A 204 -4.91 12.16 -14.84
CA GLN A 204 -4.47 11.64 -16.13
C GLN A 204 -3.00 11.24 -16.12
N SER A 205 -2.15 11.95 -15.39
CA SER A 205 -0.74 11.56 -15.22
C SER A 205 -0.61 10.25 -14.46
N ALA A 206 -1.36 10.06 -13.38
CA ALA A 206 -1.43 8.79 -12.66
C ALA A 206 -1.94 7.65 -13.58
N LEU A 207 -2.98 7.89 -14.37
CA LEU A 207 -3.55 6.90 -15.30
C LEU A 207 -2.65 6.60 -16.51
N ARG A 208 -1.78 7.51 -16.92
CA ARG A 208 -0.74 7.21 -17.91
C ARG A 208 0.31 6.23 -17.37
N LEU A 209 0.61 6.30 -16.07
CA LEU A 209 1.56 5.40 -15.41
C LEU A 209 0.92 4.06 -15.04
N ASP A 210 -0.32 4.08 -14.57
CA ASP A 210 -1.12 2.89 -14.27
C ASP A 210 -2.52 2.97 -14.92
N PRO A 211 -2.65 2.53 -16.18
CA PRO A 211 -3.92 2.60 -16.91
C PRO A 211 -5.04 1.73 -16.32
N LYS A 212 -4.71 0.78 -15.44
CA LYS A 212 -5.68 -0.12 -14.82
C LYS A 212 -6.14 0.35 -13.43
N ASN A 213 -5.67 1.48 -12.95
CA ASN A 213 -6.04 2.00 -11.66
C ASN A 213 -7.51 2.44 -11.63
N SER A 214 -8.36 1.54 -11.18
CA SER A 214 -9.82 1.76 -11.10
C SER A 214 -10.18 2.91 -10.15
N LEU A 215 -9.46 3.05 -9.05
CA LEU A 215 -9.76 4.09 -8.06
C LEU A 215 -9.46 5.49 -8.59
N THR A 216 -8.31 5.68 -9.22
CA THR A 216 -7.95 6.97 -9.85
C THR A 216 -8.94 7.34 -10.95
N ARG A 217 -9.35 6.37 -11.78
CA ARG A 217 -10.35 6.61 -12.82
C ARG A 217 -11.72 6.96 -12.23
N TYR A 218 -12.11 6.31 -11.15
CA TYR A 218 -13.31 6.65 -10.41
C TYR A 218 -13.28 8.10 -9.87
N ASN A 219 -12.17 8.49 -9.24
CA ASN A 219 -11.99 9.83 -8.71
C ASN A 219 -12.03 10.90 -9.82
N LEU A 220 -11.47 10.61 -11.00
CA LEU A 220 -11.57 11.49 -12.17
C LEU A 220 -13.02 11.62 -12.65
N GLY A 221 -13.76 10.52 -12.73
CA GLY A 221 -15.19 10.52 -13.07
C GLY A 221 -16.02 11.33 -12.07
N MET A 222 -15.76 11.14 -10.76
CA MET A 222 -16.39 11.92 -9.70
C MET A 222 -16.11 13.42 -9.85
N PHE A 223 -14.84 13.79 -10.09
CA PHE A 223 -14.48 15.18 -10.31
C PHE A 223 -15.23 15.82 -11.50
N TYR A 224 -15.33 15.10 -12.62
CA TYR A 224 -16.11 15.57 -13.78
C TYR A 224 -17.60 15.71 -13.43
N GLN A 225 -18.16 14.77 -12.69
CA GLN A 225 -19.57 14.82 -12.26
C GLN A 225 -19.83 16.02 -11.35
N GLU A 226 -18.98 16.25 -10.33
CA GLU A 226 -19.10 17.34 -9.36
C GLU A 226 -18.88 18.73 -9.97
N THR A 227 -18.13 18.80 -11.06
CA THR A 227 -17.90 20.02 -11.83
C THR A 227 -18.87 20.22 -13.00
N GLY A 228 -19.90 19.36 -13.10
CA GLY A 228 -20.95 19.46 -14.13
C GLY A 228 -20.54 19.02 -15.52
N GLN A 229 -19.37 18.40 -15.69
CA GLN A 229 -18.88 17.88 -16.98
C GLN A 229 -19.42 16.45 -17.21
N LEU A 230 -20.76 16.34 -17.27
CA LEU A 230 -21.47 15.06 -17.17
C LEU A 230 -21.13 14.06 -18.28
N ASP A 231 -20.89 14.52 -19.50
CA ASP A 231 -20.53 13.62 -20.61
C ASP A 231 -19.14 13.01 -20.40
N LYS A 232 -18.18 13.80 -19.89
CA LYS A 232 -16.86 13.26 -19.54
C LYS A 232 -16.93 12.30 -18.34
N ALA A 233 -17.81 12.60 -17.38
CA ALA A 233 -18.04 11.71 -16.25
C ALA A 233 -18.57 10.34 -16.73
N MET A 234 -19.56 10.34 -17.62
CA MET A 234 -20.12 9.13 -18.21
C MET A 234 -19.04 8.33 -18.96
N GLU A 235 -18.30 8.97 -19.86
CA GLU A 235 -17.22 8.33 -20.63
C GLU A 235 -16.19 7.71 -19.68
N THR A 236 -15.78 8.45 -18.63
CA THR A 236 -14.80 7.95 -17.64
C THR A 236 -15.32 6.76 -16.86
N TYR A 237 -16.62 6.75 -16.48
CA TYR A 237 -17.24 5.61 -15.82
C TYR A 237 -17.42 4.41 -16.76
N GLU A 238 -17.75 4.62 -18.03
CA GLU A 238 -17.81 3.56 -19.04
C GLU A 238 -16.45 2.90 -19.26
N GLU A 239 -15.38 3.69 -19.37
CA GLU A 239 -14.01 3.18 -19.40
C GLU A 239 -13.70 2.37 -18.13
N LEU A 240 -14.06 2.89 -16.95
CA LEU A 240 -13.84 2.21 -15.68
C LEU A 240 -14.47 0.83 -15.67
N VAL A 241 -15.76 0.70 -16.02
CA VAL A 241 -16.46 -0.58 -15.98
C VAL A 241 -16.04 -1.51 -17.12
N SER A 242 -15.39 -1.01 -18.16
CA SER A 242 -14.77 -1.86 -19.19
C SER A 242 -13.53 -2.60 -18.65
N ILE A 243 -12.78 -1.95 -17.71
CA ILE A 243 -11.57 -2.48 -17.08
C ILE A 243 -11.93 -3.31 -15.84
N ASP A 244 -12.79 -2.76 -14.99
CA ASP A 244 -13.24 -3.38 -13.74
C ASP A 244 -14.78 -3.50 -13.72
N LYS A 245 -15.28 -4.62 -14.22
CA LYS A 245 -16.72 -4.92 -14.27
C LYS A 245 -17.36 -5.06 -12.88
N ALA A 246 -16.54 -5.19 -11.83
CA ALA A 246 -17.00 -5.31 -10.44
C ALA A 246 -17.09 -3.96 -9.72
N PHE A 247 -16.83 -2.85 -10.38
CA PHE A 247 -16.86 -1.53 -9.75
C PHE A 247 -18.30 -0.97 -9.65
N ALA A 248 -19.03 -1.44 -8.66
CA ALA A 248 -20.47 -1.14 -8.47
C ALA A 248 -20.78 0.36 -8.40
N ASN A 249 -19.91 1.18 -7.79
CA ASN A 249 -20.11 2.62 -7.64
C ASN A 249 -20.12 3.36 -8.98
N ALA A 250 -19.37 2.89 -9.98
CA ALA A 250 -19.38 3.49 -11.30
C ALA A 250 -20.77 3.32 -11.96
N TYR A 251 -21.33 2.11 -11.92
CA TYR A 251 -22.69 1.88 -12.40
C TYR A 251 -23.71 2.74 -11.66
N TYR A 252 -23.60 2.82 -10.33
CA TYR A 252 -24.48 3.67 -9.54
C TYR A 252 -24.43 5.13 -9.99
N ASN A 253 -23.23 5.70 -10.17
CA ASN A 253 -23.07 7.09 -10.59
C ASN A 253 -23.57 7.34 -12.02
N MET A 254 -23.39 6.38 -12.95
CA MET A 254 -23.97 6.47 -14.30
C MET A 254 -25.50 6.53 -14.22
N GLY A 255 -26.12 5.68 -13.42
CA GLY A 255 -27.57 5.74 -13.16
C GLY A 255 -27.99 7.07 -12.53
N PHE A 256 -27.22 7.54 -11.54
CA PHE A 256 -27.47 8.80 -10.86
C PHE A 256 -27.43 10.00 -11.84
N ILE A 257 -26.48 10.06 -12.75
CA ILE A 257 -26.39 11.08 -13.79
C ILE A 257 -27.66 11.06 -14.66
N HIS A 258 -28.17 9.92 -15.03
CA HIS A 258 -29.39 9.82 -15.84
C HIS A 258 -30.64 10.30 -15.07
N VAL A 259 -30.79 9.92 -13.80
CA VAL A 259 -31.98 10.31 -13.00
C VAL A 259 -31.96 11.79 -12.63
N GLU A 260 -30.85 12.26 -12.07
CA GLU A 260 -30.81 13.57 -11.42
C GLU A 260 -30.48 14.71 -12.37
N TYR A 261 -29.65 14.48 -13.37
CA TYR A 261 -29.25 15.55 -14.28
C TYR A 261 -29.95 15.48 -15.64
N LYS A 262 -30.32 14.28 -16.14
CA LYS A 262 -30.99 14.13 -17.44
C LYS A 262 -32.49 13.86 -17.29
N SER A 263 -33.02 13.72 -16.06
CA SER A 263 -34.41 13.38 -15.76
C SER A 263 -34.90 12.13 -16.55
N ASP A 264 -34.02 11.16 -16.78
CA ASP A 264 -34.29 9.96 -17.56
C ASP A 264 -34.22 8.71 -16.67
N PRO A 265 -35.30 8.37 -15.95
CA PRO A 265 -35.33 7.19 -15.09
C PRO A 265 -35.35 5.87 -15.90
N THR A 266 -35.68 5.94 -17.19
CA THR A 266 -35.69 4.74 -18.04
C THR A 266 -34.28 4.28 -18.36
N SER A 267 -33.42 5.18 -18.79
CA SER A 267 -32.01 4.88 -19.03
C SER A 267 -31.21 4.64 -17.74
N ALA A 268 -31.65 5.19 -16.60
CA ALA A 268 -30.99 5.02 -15.32
C ALA A 268 -31.16 3.63 -14.71
N LEU A 269 -32.35 3.03 -14.85
CA LEU A 269 -32.73 1.78 -14.17
C LEU A 269 -31.75 0.63 -14.41
N PRO A 270 -31.31 0.31 -15.65
CA PRO A 270 -30.37 -0.75 -15.90
C PRO A 270 -29.02 -0.59 -15.19
N PHE A 271 -28.57 0.65 -14.98
CA PHE A 271 -27.33 0.92 -14.26
C PHE A 271 -27.45 0.62 -12.78
N PHE A 272 -28.56 1.01 -12.14
CA PHE A 272 -28.81 0.68 -10.73
C PHE A 272 -29.02 -0.84 -10.53
N GLU A 273 -29.69 -1.51 -11.46
CA GLU A 273 -29.81 -2.95 -11.45
C GLU A 273 -28.41 -3.62 -11.53
N LYS A 274 -27.55 -3.14 -12.42
CA LYS A 274 -26.18 -3.65 -12.54
C LYS A 274 -25.37 -3.39 -11.28
N ALA A 275 -25.47 -2.20 -10.68
CA ALA A 275 -24.81 -1.87 -9.41
C ALA A 275 -25.22 -2.83 -8.29
N ALA A 276 -26.53 -3.13 -8.16
CA ALA A 276 -27.04 -4.04 -7.16
C ALA A 276 -26.68 -5.52 -7.42
N ILE A 277 -26.51 -5.92 -8.68
CA ILE A 277 -26.03 -7.27 -9.03
C ILE A 277 -24.56 -7.42 -8.68
N VAL A 278 -23.75 -6.43 -9.01
CA VAL A 278 -22.30 -6.43 -8.76
C VAL A 278 -22.00 -6.40 -7.26
N ASN A 279 -22.72 -5.58 -6.52
CA ASN A 279 -22.64 -5.54 -5.06
C ASN A 279 -23.99 -5.93 -4.48
N GLY A 280 -24.16 -7.19 -4.11
CA GLY A 280 -25.41 -7.72 -3.57
C GLY A 280 -25.89 -7.06 -2.26
N ASN A 281 -25.04 -6.32 -1.58
CA ASN A 281 -25.35 -5.54 -0.38
C ASN A 281 -25.24 -4.03 -0.65
N TYR A 282 -26.03 -3.54 -1.64
CA TYR A 282 -26.01 -2.12 -2.03
C TYR A 282 -27.41 -1.51 -1.93
N PRO A 283 -27.89 -1.20 -0.71
CA PRO A 283 -29.25 -0.72 -0.49
C PRO A 283 -29.55 0.57 -1.25
N ALA A 284 -28.57 1.48 -1.42
CA ALA A 284 -28.76 2.70 -2.20
C ALA A 284 -29.10 2.43 -3.68
N ALA A 285 -28.44 1.43 -4.30
CA ALA A 285 -28.74 1.06 -5.68
C ALA A 285 -30.15 0.47 -5.83
N VAL A 286 -30.58 -0.37 -4.87
CA VAL A 286 -31.93 -0.95 -4.85
C VAL A 286 -32.98 0.13 -4.59
N TYR A 287 -32.71 1.09 -3.69
CA TYR A 287 -33.56 2.26 -3.47
C TYR A 287 -33.75 3.06 -4.76
N MET A 288 -32.67 3.33 -5.49
CA MET A 288 -32.75 4.11 -6.74
C MET A 288 -33.48 3.36 -7.85
N GLN A 289 -33.51 2.02 -7.85
CA GLN A 289 -34.44 1.27 -8.73
C GLN A 289 -35.88 1.58 -8.39
N GLY A 290 -36.23 1.62 -7.10
CA GLY A 290 -37.55 2.05 -6.63
C GLY A 290 -37.90 3.48 -7.09
N VAL A 291 -36.96 4.42 -6.95
CA VAL A 291 -37.12 5.81 -7.41
C VAL A 291 -37.38 5.87 -8.92
N CYS A 292 -36.63 5.10 -9.72
CA CYS A 292 -36.83 5.04 -11.16
C CYS A 292 -38.21 4.50 -11.53
N LYS A 293 -38.68 3.42 -10.87
CA LYS A 293 -40.01 2.84 -11.08
C LYS A 293 -41.11 3.80 -10.67
N GLU A 294 -40.97 4.48 -9.53
CA GLU A 294 -41.92 5.52 -9.05
C GLU A 294 -42.04 6.66 -10.07
N LYS A 295 -40.91 7.22 -10.56
CA LYS A 295 -40.88 8.27 -11.59
C LYS A 295 -41.51 7.83 -12.91
N LYS A 296 -41.52 6.52 -13.22
CA LYS A 296 -42.16 5.93 -14.38
C LYS A 296 -43.65 5.60 -14.17
N GLY A 297 -44.19 5.81 -12.96
CA GLY A 297 -45.57 5.51 -12.60
C GLY A 297 -45.80 4.05 -12.20
N ASP A 298 -44.76 3.21 -12.15
CA ASP A 298 -44.83 1.82 -11.64
C ASP A 298 -44.82 1.82 -10.11
N LYS A 299 -45.98 2.08 -9.52
CA LYS A 299 -46.16 2.18 -8.08
C LYS A 299 -45.84 0.86 -7.37
N GLU A 300 -46.34 -0.27 -7.92
CA GLU A 300 -46.15 -1.59 -7.30
C GLU A 300 -44.69 -2.02 -7.34
N GLY A 301 -44.03 -1.83 -8.49
CA GLY A 301 -42.60 -2.09 -8.62
C GLY A 301 -41.76 -1.22 -7.70
N ALA A 302 -42.11 0.07 -7.50
CA ALA A 302 -41.42 0.95 -6.57
C ALA A 302 -41.54 0.46 -5.11
N ILE A 303 -42.76 0.10 -4.69
CA ILE A 303 -43.03 -0.46 -3.35
C ILE A 303 -42.18 -1.71 -3.12
N SER A 304 -42.11 -2.60 -4.11
CA SER A 304 -41.30 -3.82 -4.03
C SER A 304 -39.83 -3.51 -3.77
N GLU A 305 -39.23 -2.55 -4.54
CA GLU A 305 -37.83 -2.21 -4.38
C GLU A 305 -37.55 -1.48 -3.06
N TYR A 306 -38.44 -0.62 -2.59
CA TYR A 306 -38.29 0.03 -1.29
C TYR A 306 -38.34 -0.98 -0.14
N ARG A 307 -39.21 -1.99 -0.19
CA ARG A 307 -39.21 -3.10 0.78
C ARG A 307 -37.95 -3.94 0.72
N LYS A 308 -37.46 -4.23 -0.48
CA LYS A 308 -36.19 -4.91 -0.68
C LYS A 308 -35.02 -4.08 -0.11
N THR A 309 -35.02 -2.78 -0.28
CA THR A 309 -34.05 -1.88 0.35
C THR A 309 -34.04 -2.03 1.86
N LEU A 310 -35.22 -2.04 2.49
CA LEU A 310 -35.37 -2.20 3.93
C LEU A 310 -34.99 -3.60 4.44
N SER A 311 -35.12 -4.63 3.61
CA SER A 311 -34.63 -5.98 3.95
C SER A 311 -33.10 -6.04 4.00
N ILE A 312 -32.40 -5.22 3.21
CA ILE A 312 -30.95 -5.09 3.21
C ILE A 312 -30.48 -4.17 4.36
N ASN A 313 -31.14 -3.01 4.49
CA ASN A 313 -30.86 -2.03 5.54
C ASN A 313 -32.17 -1.52 6.15
N ALA A 314 -32.57 -2.10 7.28
CA ALA A 314 -33.81 -1.76 7.97
C ALA A 314 -33.90 -0.27 8.44
N ARG A 315 -32.77 0.45 8.44
CA ARG A 315 -32.70 1.87 8.84
C ARG A 315 -32.65 2.84 7.66
N PHE A 316 -32.93 2.41 6.44
CA PHE A 316 -32.88 3.26 5.25
C PHE A 316 -34.13 4.17 5.19
N GLU A 317 -34.01 5.38 5.74
CA GLU A 317 -35.13 6.30 5.95
C GLU A 317 -35.81 6.74 4.65
N ASP A 318 -35.05 6.93 3.56
CA ASP A 318 -35.60 7.34 2.27
C ASP A 318 -36.52 6.26 1.68
N ALA A 319 -36.21 4.97 1.89
CA ALA A 319 -37.09 3.88 1.46
C ALA A 319 -38.40 3.84 2.28
N ARG A 320 -38.35 4.11 3.59
CA ARG A 320 -39.54 4.26 4.42
C ARG A 320 -40.41 5.42 3.97
N SER A 321 -39.78 6.57 3.71
CA SER A 321 -40.45 7.76 3.19
C SER A 321 -41.10 7.48 1.84
N GLY A 322 -40.41 6.74 0.94
CA GLY A 322 -40.96 6.30 -0.34
C GLY A 322 -42.20 5.44 -0.18
N LEU A 323 -42.16 4.44 0.70
CA LEU A 323 -43.34 3.60 1.01
C LEU A 323 -44.50 4.42 1.55
N SER A 324 -44.24 5.31 2.52
CA SER A 324 -45.26 6.19 3.08
C SER A 324 -45.90 7.08 2.00
N ARG A 325 -45.13 7.68 1.13
CA ARG A 325 -45.59 8.51 -0.01
C ARG A 325 -46.50 7.73 -0.95
N LEU A 326 -46.24 6.44 -1.14
CA LEU A 326 -47.03 5.54 -1.96
C LEU A 326 -48.19 4.89 -1.21
N GLY A 327 -48.40 5.22 0.08
CA GLY A 327 -49.46 4.69 0.91
C GLY A 327 -49.24 3.22 1.31
N ALA A 328 -48.01 2.74 1.30
CA ALA A 328 -47.63 1.37 1.68
C ALA A 328 -46.95 1.35 3.05
N LYS A 329 -47.10 0.21 3.76
CA LYS A 329 -46.36 -0.02 5.00
C LYS A 329 -45.00 -0.64 4.71
N PRO A 330 -44.02 -0.35 5.57
CA PRO A 330 -42.70 -0.95 5.51
C PRO A 330 -42.67 -2.48 5.53
#